data_a0023d07f906612b64fe99a4ad8f58db
#
_entry.id   a0023d07f906612b64fe99a4ad8f58db
#
_cell.length_a   1.000
_cell.length_b   1.000
_cell.length_c   1.000
_cell.angle_alpha   90.00
_cell.angle_beta   90.00
_cell.angle_gamma   90.00
#
_symmetry.space_group_name_H-M   'P 1'
#
loop_
_entity.id
_entity.type
_entity.pdbx_description
1 polymer ?
#
loop_
_entity_poly.entity_id
_entity_poly.type
_entity_poly.pdbx_seq_one_letter_code
_entity_poly.pdbx_strand_id
1 'polypeptide(L)'
;MMSAVPAFAAPIATTDAGQGTIEFTGSVIDAPCSIVPESQNIKVSLGQVSLKRLDAADKHSDAVPVTINLTGCSFDAPATGETTVQYSKVAVTFPDAHTPAGGDATKGEIANGATNPAENVVIQLLKSDAATPVDLTKTNPTKDDTGNIQLDTTSSTNKLQFYARMMTISGAAKAGSVGATVTYKLHYF
;
A
#
# COMPACT_ATOMS: atom_id res chain seq x y z
N MET A 1 23.64 -69.22 -28.03
CA MET A 1 23.86 -67.75 -28.05
C MET A 1 22.60 -67.06 -28.50
N MET A 2 21.87 -66.45 -27.54
CA MET A 2 20.63 -65.68 -27.81
C MET A 2 21.01 -64.21 -27.96
N SER A 3 20.86 -63.69 -29.18
CA SER A 3 21.04 -62.25 -29.45
C SER A 3 19.78 -61.49 -29.02
N ALA A 4 19.88 -60.64 -28.01
CA ALA A 4 18.86 -59.67 -27.62
C ALA A 4 18.92 -58.48 -28.60
N VAL A 5 17.89 -58.25 -29.34
CA VAL A 5 17.69 -57.05 -30.20
C VAL A 5 17.19 -55.92 -29.30
N PRO A 6 17.83 -54.74 -29.23
CA PRO A 6 17.28 -53.62 -28.49
C PRO A 6 16.08 -53.08 -29.24
N ALA A 7 14.91 -53.11 -28.62
CA ALA A 7 13.74 -52.45 -29.10
C ALA A 7 13.90 -50.93 -28.91
N PHE A 8 14.11 -50.19 -29.98
CA PHE A 8 14.01 -48.75 -30.00
C PHE A 8 12.51 -48.38 -29.93
N ALA A 9 12.11 -47.86 -28.81
CA ALA A 9 10.79 -47.25 -28.70
C ALA A 9 10.74 -46.05 -29.66
N ALA A 10 9.85 -46.09 -30.62
CA ALA A 10 9.60 -44.96 -31.50
C ALA A 10 9.09 -43.77 -30.67
N PRO A 11 9.54 -42.55 -30.98
CA PRO A 11 9.00 -41.36 -30.28
C PRO A 11 7.51 -41.28 -30.55
N ILE A 12 6.73 -41.12 -29.49
CA ILE A 12 5.28 -40.89 -29.59
C ILE A 12 5.11 -39.47 -30.14
N ALA A 13 4.75 -39.39 -31.41
CA ALA A 13 4.33 -38.12 -32.02
C ALA A 13 2.96 -37.76 -31.44
N THR A 14 2.96 -36.94 -30.38
CA THR A 14 1.75 -36.35 -29.85
C THR A 14 1.54 -34.99 -30.55
N THR A 15 0.40 -34.79 -31.18
CA THR A 15 -0.04 -33.48 -31.72
C THR A 15 -0.29 -32.46 -30.58
N ASP A 16 -0.34 -32.94 -29.34
CA ASP A 16 -0.60 -32.18 -28.12
C ASP A 16 0.68 -32.02 -27.24
N ALA A 17 1.78 -31.68 -27.89
CA ALA A 17 3.03 -31.46 -27.19
C ALA A 17 3.07 -30.05 -26.59
N GLY A 18 3.04 -29.97 -25.25
CA GLY A 18 3.13 -28.74 -24.50
C GLY A 18 1.79 -28.30 -23.89
N GLN A 19 1.56 -28.71 -22.66
CA GLN A 19 0.42 -28.34 -21.85
C GLN A 19 0.86 -27.45 -20.71
N GLY A 20 0.14 -26.36 -20.45
CA GLY A 20 0.39 -25.44 -19.33
C GLY A 20 -0.93 -25.06 -18.66
N THR A 21 -0.84 -24.58 -17.45
CA THR A 21 -1.98 -24.08 -16.67
C THR A 21 -1.94 -22.56 -16.64
N ILE A 22 -3.08 -21.92 -16.86
CA ILE A 22 -3.28 -20.47 -16.66
C ILE A 22 -4.32 -20.35 -15.54
N GLU A 23 -3.96 -19.66 -14.47
CA GLU A 23 -4.85 -19.37 -13.37
C GLU A 23 -5.39 -17.93 -13.53
N PHE A 24 -6.70 -17.77 -13.50
CA PHE A 24 -7.36 -16.47 -13.52
C PHE A 24 -7.99 -16.22 -12.16
N THR A 25 -7.61 -15.09 -11.54
CA THR A 25 -8.19 -14.64 -10.28
C THR A 25 -8.70 -13.22 -10.44
N GLY A 26 -9.77 -12.90 -9.72
CA GLY A 26 -10.36 -11.57 -9.75
C GLY A 26 -11.48 -11.42 -8.74
N SER A 27 -11.92 -10.19 -8.50
CA SER A 27 -13.09 -9.89 -7.67
C SER A 27 -13.91 -8.78 -8.31
N VAL A 28 -15.21 -8.80 -8.05
CA VAL A 28 -16.12 -7.70 -8.37
C VAL A 28 -16.45 -6.98 -7.08
N ILE A 29 -16.29 -5.66 -7.07
CA ILE A 29 -16.52 -4.82 -5.90
C ILE A 29 -17.62 -3.80 -6.21
N ASP A 30 -18.36 -3.39 -5.18
CA ASP A 30 -19.29 -2.27 -5.25
C ASP A 30 -18.55 -1.00 -4.81
N ALA A 31 -17.93 -0.33 -5.78
CA ALA A 31 -17.13 0.89 -5.57
C ALA A 31 -17.08 1.69 -6.88
N PRO A 32 -16.98 3.03 -6.81
CA PRO A 32 -16.93 3.88 -8.01
C PRO A 32 -15.65 3.71 -8.83
N CYS A 33 -14.57 3.25 -8.21
CA CYS A 33 -13.26 3.04 -8.86
C CYS A 33 -12.68 1.67 -8.52
N SER A 34 -11.87 1.13 -9.42
CA SER A 34 -11.02 -0.04 -9.18
C SER A 34 -9.59 0.37 -8.83
N ILE A 35 -8.93 -0.40 -7.95
CA ILE A 35 -7.51 -0.24 -7.67
C ILE A 35 -6.73 -0.92 -8.80
N VAL A 36 -5.75 -0.22 -9.40
CA VAL A 36 -4.88 -0.84 -10.41
C VAL A 36 -4.06 -1.98 -9.79
N PRO A 37 -3.75 -3.05 -10.53
CA PRO A 37 -3.03 -4.23 -9.97
C PRO A 37 -1.73 -3.86 -9.26
N GLU A 38 -0.96 -2.91 -9.78
CA GLU A 38 0.31 -2.46 -9.21
C GLU A 38 0.12 -1.78 -7.84
N SER A 39 -1.06 -1.17 -7.60
CA SER A 39 -1.41 -0.54 -6.33
C SER A 39 -1.97 -1.52 -5.31
N GLN A 40 -2.32 -2.75 -5.69
CA GLN A 40 -2.73 -3.79 -4.74
C GLN A 40 -1.57 -4.33 -3.89
N ASN A 41 -0.32 -4.14 -4.36
CA ASN A 41 0.89 -4.52 -3.63
C ASN A 41 2.00 -3.49 -3.88
N ILE A 42 1.92 -2.36 -3.19
CA ILE A 42 2.85 -1.24 -3.35
C ILE A 42 4.15 -1.53 -2.59
N LYS A 43 5.28 -1.49 -3.30
CA LYS A 43 6.61 -1.61 -2.71
C LYS A 43 7.25 -0.23 -2.62
N VAL A 44 7.53 0.23 -1.41
CA VAL A 44 8.16 1.53 -1.14
C VAL A 44 9.56 1.30 -0.61
N SER A 45 10.56 1.83 -1.30
CA SER A 45 11.94 1.82 -0.81
C SER A 45 12.21 3.12 -0.07
N LEU A 46 12.45 3.05 1.24
CA LEU A 46 12.80 4.19 2.07
C LEU A 46 14.28 4.60 1.92
N GLY A 47 15.07 3.79 1.20
CA GLY A 47 16.50 4.03 0.99
C GLY A 47 17.33 3.81 2.24
N GLN A 48 18.46 4.49 2.32
CA GLN A 48 19.39 4.49 3.45
C GLN A 48 19.52 5.89 4.05
N VAL A 49 19.61 5.97 5.37
CA VAL A 49 19.82 7.22 6.10
C VAL A 49 20.98 7.09 7.07
N SER A 50 21.80 8.13 7.17
CA SER A 50 22.92 8.18 8.11
C SER A 50 22.42 8.32 9.54
N LEU A 51 23.06 7.64 10.50
CA LEU A 51 22.81 7.82 11.94
C LEU A 51 22.95 9.26 12.39
N LYS A 52 23.85 10.04 11.76
CA LYS A 52 24.01 11.48 12.05
C LYS A 52 22.77 12.32 11.74
N ARG A 53 21.92 11.83 10.84
CA ARG A 53 20.64 12.48 10.51
C ARG A 53 19.52 12.08 11.47
N LEU A 54 19.69 10.95 12.16
CA LEU A 54 18.74 10.38 13.12
C LEU A 54 19.36 10.33 14.53
N ASP A 55 20.07 11.40 14.93
CA ASP A 55 20.92 11.48 16.12
C ASP A 55 20.18 11.95 17.38
N ALA A 56 18.90 12.24 17.28
CA ALA A 56 18.04 12.68 18.38
C ALA A 56 16.59 12.24 18.14
N ALA A 57 15.70 12.44 19.10
CA ALA A 57 14.26 12.27 18.94
C ALA A 57 13.71 13.23 17.86
N ASP A 58 12.61 12.83 17.22
CA ASP A 58 11.88 13.58 16.17
C ASP A 58 12.72 13.94 14.94
N LYS A 59 13.87 13.28 14.74
CA LYS A 59 14.64 13.38 13.48
C LYS A 59 14.10 12.41 12.44
N HIS A 60 14.17 12.80 11.17
CA HIS A 60 13.60 12.00 10.09
C HIS A 60 14.45 12.02 8.82
N SER A 61 14.27 10.99 7.98
CA SER A 61 14.76 10.95 6.60
C SER A 61 13.93 11.86 5.69
N ASP A 62 14.33 11.95 4.42
CA ASP A 62 13.47 12.51 3.39
C ASP A 62 12.22 11.63 3.22
N ALA A 63 11.12 12.26 2.84
CA ALA A 63 9.85 11.57 2.59
C ALA A 63 9.84 11.00 1.17
N VAL A 64 9.41 9.75 1.04
CA VAL A 64 9.29 9.01 -0.24
C VAL A 64 7.82 8.91 -0.61
N PRO A 65 7.43 9.09 -1.88
CA PRO A 65 6.04 9.02 -2.29
C PRO A 65 5.48 7.59 -2.18
N VAL A 66 4.23 7.51 -1.73
CA VAL A 66 3.40 6.31 -1.70
C VAL A 66 2.12 6.63 -2.47
N THR A 67 1.92 5.98 -3.60
CA THR A 67 0.83 6.32 -4.51
C THR A 67 -0.11 5.14 -4.68
N ILE A 68 -1.41 5.37 -4.48
CA ILE A 68 -2.48 4.44 -4.81
C ILE A 68 -3.17 4.97 -6.07
N ASN A 69 -3.06 4.24 -7.17
CA ASN A 69 -3.70 4.60 -8.42
C ASN A 69 -5.04 3.88 -8.56
N LEU A 70 -6.06 4.64 -8.97
CA LEU A 70 -7.40 4.17 -9.24
C LEU A 70 -7.70 4.29 -10.72
N THR A 71 -8.49 3.36 -11.23
CA THR A 71 -8.90 3.32 -12.65
C THR A 71 -10.35 2.87 -12.79
N GLY A 72 -10.91 3.08 -13.97
CA GLY A 72 -12.29 2.70 -14.28
C GLY A 72 -13.30 3.45 -13.40
N CYS A 73 -12.94 4.66 -12.95
CA CYS A 73 -13.83 5.46 -12.11
C CYS A 73 -15.10 5.85 -12.88
N SER A 74 -16.25 5.58 -12.27
CA SER A 74 -17.58 5.98 -12.75
C SER A 74 -18.40 6.41 -11.55
N PHE A 75 -18.91 7.61 -11.56
CA PHE A 75 -19.61 8.23 -10.44
C PHE A 75 -21.09 8.39 -10.76
N ASP A 76 -21.93 8.08 -9.79
CA ASP A 76 -23.37 8.26 -9.93
C ASP A 76 -23.76 9.74 -9.81
N ALA A 77 -24.84 10.09 -10.49
CA ALA A 77 -25.41 11.42 -10.38
C ALA A 77 -25.80 11.73 -8.92
N PRO A 78 -25.89 13.03 -8.55
CA PRO A 78 -26.36 13.41 -7.22
C PRO A 78 -27.70 12.76 -6.88
N ALA A 79 -27.85 12.32 -5.64
CA ALA A 79 -29.14 11.85 -5.15
C ALA A 79 -30.18 12.98 -5.18
N THR A 80 -31.48 12.63 -5.20
CA THR A 80 -32.56 13.61 -5.24
C THR A 80 -32.46 14.59 -4.05
N GLY A 81 -32.28 15.87 -4.36
CA GLY A 81 -32.10 16.94 -3.36
C GLY A 81 -30.63 17.22 -2.98
N GLU A 82 -29.69 16.46 -3.49
CA GLU A 82 -28.24 16.67 -3.31
C GLU A 82 -27.67 17.41 -4.52
N THR A 83 -26.55 18.13 -4.30
CA THR A 83 -25.82 18.85 -5.35
C THR A 83 -24.48 18.19 -5.68
N THR A 84 -24.02 17.24 -4.84
CA THR A 84 -22.74 16.56 -4.99
C THR A 84 -22.93 15.17 -5.60
N VAL A 85 -22.04 14.82 -6.50
CA VAL A 85 -21.93 13.48 -7.09
C VAL A 85 -21.68 12.46 -5.98
N GLN A 86 -22.37 11.31 -6.03
CA GLN A 86 -22.20 10.25 -5.03
C GLN A 86 -20.82 9.63 -5.14
N TYR A 87 -20.29 9.21 -3.99
CA TYR A 87 -18.97 8.59 -3.87
C TYR A 87 -17.80 9.45 -4.38
N SER A 88 -17.99 10.78 -4.38
CA SER A 88 -16.99 11.74 -4.84
C SER A 88 -15.81 11.93 -3.89
N LYS A 89 -15.87 11.34 -2.69
CA LYS A 89 -14.80 11.40 -1.69
C LYS A 89 -14.36 10.00 -1.30
N VAL A 90 -13.08 9.87 -0.94
CA VAL A 90 -12.51 8.62 -0.43
C VAL A 90 -11.68 8.89 0.83
N ALA A 91 -11.89 8.07 1.85
CA ALA A 91 -10.96 7.97 2.98
C ALA A 91 -10.10 6.73 2.81
N VAL A 92 -8.84 6.83 3.22
CA VAL A 92 -7.92 5.70 3.27
C VAL A 92 -7.60 5.39 4.73
N THR A 93 -7.87 4.17 5.14
CA THR A 93 -7.55 3.69 6.50
C THR A 93 -6.50 2.59 6.45
N PHE A 94 -5.81 2.39 7.56
CA PHE A 94 -4.73 1.41 7.72
C PHE A 94 -5.04 0.53 8.94
N PRO A 95 -5.99 -0.42 8.83
CA PRO A 95 -6.58 -1.11 9.99
C PRO A 95 -5.62 -2.02 10.74
N ASP A 96 -4.55 -2.47 10.11
CA ASP A 96 -3.51 -3.33 10.72
C ASP A 96 -2.18 -2.58 10.97
N ALA A 97 -2.18 -1.26 10.84
CA ALA A 97 -1.01 -0.46 11.18
C ALA A 97 -0.76 -0.52 12.70
N HIS A 98 0.37 -1.09 13.08
CA HIS A 98 0.76 -1.24 14.47
C HIS A 98 1.73 -0.15 14.88
N THR A 99 1.39 0.58 15.95
CA THR A 99 2.26 1.61 16.53
C THR A 99 3.08 0.99 17.66
N PRO A 100 4.40 1.22 17.73
CA PRO A 100 5.24 0.64 18.78
C PRO A 100 5.00 1.31 20.13
N ALA A 101 5.45 0.66 21.19
CA ALA A 101 5.47 1.28 22.53
C ALA A 101 6.29 2.60 22.49
N GLY A 102 5.70 3.65 23.00
CA GLY A 102 6.28 5.00 22.97
C GLY A 102 6.07 5.77 21.66
N GLY A 103 5.46 5.16 20.68
CA GLY A 103 5.00 5.83 19.46
C GLY A 103 3.59 6.40 19.59
N ASP A 104 3.15 7.16 18.59
CA ASP A 104 1.87 7.86 18.55
C ASP A 104 1.15 7.56 17.20
N ALA A 105 0.05 6.81 17.28
CA ALA A 105 -0.76 6.46 16.11
C ALA A 105 -1.35 7.69 15.41
N THR A 106 -1.64 8.78 16.15
CA THR A 106 -2.15 10.03 15.57
C THR A 106 -1.09 10.77 14.76
N LYS A 107 0.19 10.43 14.97
CA LYS A 107 1.32 10.94 14.21
C LYS A 107 1.75 10.02 13.05
N GLY A 108 0.96 9.03 12.71
CA GLY A 108 1.25 8.14 11.59
C GLY A 108 2.44 7.20 11.81
N GLU A 109 2.76 6.87 13.05
CA GLU A 109 3.94 6.11 13.42
C GLU A 109 3.67 4.60 13.42
N ILE A 110 4.31 3.90 12.49
CA ILE A 110 4.21 2.46 12.26
C ILE A 110 5.46 1.78 12.79
N ALA A 111 5.29 0.69 13.53
CA ALA A 111 6.37 -0.09 14.10
C ALA A 111 7.33 -0.62 13.03
N ASN A 112 8.62 -0.56 13.33
CA ASN A 112 9.64 -1.23 12.54
C ASN A 112 9.63 -2.74 12.84
N GLY A 113 9.13 -3.53 11.91
CA GLY A 113 9.02 -4.99 12.00
C GLY A 113 10.11 -5.75 11.25
N ALA A 114 11.19 -5.08 10.84
CA ALA A 114 12.28 -5.73 10.10
C ALA A 114 13.05 -6.74 10.97
N THR A 115 13.70 -7.70 10.33
CA THR A 115 14.69 -8.56 10.99
C THR A 115 15.93 -7.73 11.35
N ASN A 116 16.41 -7.81 12.59
CA ASN A 116 17.46 -6.95 13.14
C ASN A 116 17.10 -5.45 12.97
N PRO A 117 16.03 -4.99 13.60
CA PRO A 117 15.51 -3.66 13.37
C PRO A 117 16.44 -2.57 13.88
N ALA A 118 16.46 -1.45 13.18
CA ALA A 118 17.03 -0.21 13.71
C ALA A 118 16.26 0.20 14.98
N GLU A 119 16.97 0.37 16.10
CA GLU A 119 16.33 0.77 17.35
C GLU A 119 15.96 2.26 17.34
N ASN A 120 14.89 2.61 18.03
CA ASN A 120 14.30 3.96 18.08
C ASN A 120 13.81 4.50 16.72
N VAL A 121 13.63 3.64 15.71
CA VAL A 121 13.18 4.04 14.38
C VAL A 121 11.81 3.46 14.10
N VAL A 122 10.91 4.32 13.62
CA VAL A 122 9.59 3.99 13.09
C VAL A 122 9.49 4.41 11.64
N ILE A 123 8.46 3.92 10.96
CA ILE A 123 8.05 4.44 9.66
C ILE A 123 6.90 5.41 9.92
N GLN A 124 7.04 6.65 9.50
CA GLN A 124 5.98 7.64 9.61
C GLN A 124 5.27 7.81 8.27
N LEU A 125 3.94 7.67 8.29
CA LEU A 125 3.07 7.89 7.14
C LEU A 125 2.54 9.32 7.15
N LEU A 126 2.65 10.00 6.01
CA LEU A 126 2.28 11.41 5.83
C LEU A 126 1.23 11.53 4.72
N LYS A 127 0.41 12.59 4.81
CA LYS A 127 -0.56 12.98 3.78
C LYS A 127 0.15 13.50 2.51
N SER A 128 -0.66 13.91 1.55
CA SER A 128 -0.20 14.40 0.23
C SER A 128 0.71 15.64 0.27
N ASP A 129 0.74 16.37 1.37
CA ASP A 129 1.62 17.52 1.60
C ASP A 129 3.04 17.15 2.05
N ALA A 130 3.32 15.85 2.23
CA ALA A 130 4.57 15.31 2.77
C ALA A 130 4.98 15.85 4.16
N ALA A 131 4.06 16.47 4.87
CA ALA A 131 4.29 17.15 6.15
C ALA A 131 3.29 16.69 7.24
N THR A 132 2.00 16.67 6.93
CA THR A 132 0.95 16.32 7.89
C THR A 132 0.89 14.80 8.09
N PRO A 133 1.01 14.30 9.33
CA PRO A 133 0.88 12.87 9.62
C PRO A 133 -0.53 12.33 9.28
N VAL A 134 -0.57 11.07 8.91
CA VAL A 134 -1.83 10.31 8.80
C VAL A 134 -2.23 9.83 10.19
N ASP A 135 -3.47 10.09 10.59
CA ASP A 135 -4.02 9.56 11.84
C ASP A 135 -4.44 8.10 11.66
N LEU A 136 -3.64 7.17 12.18
CA LEU A 136 -3.88 5.72 12.09
C LEU A 136 -4.99 5.23 13.02
N THR A 137 -5.48 6.07 13.93
CA THR A 137 -6.61 5.72 14.82
C THR A 137 -7.96 5.79 14.08
N LYS A 138 -8.01 6.45 12.92
CA LYS A 138 -9.19 6.61 12.09
C LYS A 138 -9.48 5.35 11.27
N THR A 139 -10.12 4.37 11.90
CA THR A 139 -10.47 3.08 11.25
C THR A 139 -11.89 3.06 10.68
N ASN A 140 -12.79 3.93 11.15
CA ASN A 140 -14.18 4.06 10.71
C ASN A 140 -14.46 5.50 10.28
N PRO A 141 -14.01 5.92 9.08
CA PRO A 141 -14.22 7.27 8.60
C PRO A 141 -15.68 7.53 8.23
N THR A 142 -16.08 8.80 8.26
CA THR A 142 -17.39 9.28 7.85
C THR A 142 -17.26 10.26 6.68
N LYS A 143 -18.36 10.55 5.97
CA LYS A 143 -18.37 11.48 4.83
C LYS A 143 -17.91 12.91 5.18
N ASP A 144 -18.03 13.29 6.44
CA ASP A 144 -17.76 14.66 6.91
C ASP A 144 -16.34 14.80 7.51
N ASP A 145 -15.55 13.72 7.53
CA ASP A 145 -14.19 13.77 8.03
C ASP A 145 -13.29 14.63 7.14
N THR A 146 -12.56 15.55 7.76
CA THR A 146 -11.65 16.49 7.07
C THR A 146 -10.45 15.81 6.41
N GLY A 147 -10.22 14.52 6.71
CA GLY A 147 -9.17 13.71 6.10
C GLY A 147 -9.56 13.04 4.78
N ASN A 148 -10.83 13.15 4.37
CA ASN A 148 -11.30 12.58 3.12
C ASN A 148 -10.68 13.30 1.92
N ILE A 149 -10.30 12.51 0.91
CA ILE A 149 -9.69 12.98 -0.32
C ILE A 149 -10.80 13.17 -1.35
N GLN A 150 -10.88 14.36 -1.95
CA GLN A 150 -11.79 14.63 -3.05
C GLN A 150 -11.28 13.95 -4.33
N LEU A 151 -12.12 13.15 -4.96
CA LEU A 151 -11.84 12.54 -6.25
C LEU A 151 -12.21 13.48 -7.39
N ASP A 152 -11.48 13.38 -8.49
CA ASP A 152 -11.87 14.00 -9.76
C ASP A 152 -12.99 13.15 -10.37
N THR A 153 -14.22 13.66 -10.28
CA THR A 153 -15.41 12.97 -10.76
C THR A 153 -15.60 13.07 -12.29
N THR A 154 -14.73 13.84 -12.97
CA THR A 154 -14.73 13.97 -14.43
C THR A 154 -13.70 13.05 -15.09
N SER A 155 -12.82 12.42 -14.30
CA SER A 155 -11.77 11.53 -14.76
C SER A 155 -12.09 10.06 -14.49
N SER A 156 -11.79 9.20 -15.45
CA SER A 156 -11.83 7.73 -15.27
C SER A 156 -10.65 7.17 -14.44
N THR A 157 -9.70 8.04 -14.05
CA THR A 157 -8.55 7.68 -13.21
C THR A 157 -8.37 8.69 -12.09
N ASN A 158 -7.96 8.20 -10.92
CA ASN A 158 -7.65 9.04 -9.78
C ASN A 158 -6.37 8.56 -9.11
N LYS A 159 -5.72 9.45 -8.36
CA LYS A 159 -4.47 9.17 -7.67
C LYS A 159 -4.57 9.63 -6.23
N LEU A 160 -4.36 8.69 -5.29
CA LEU A 160 -4.28 9.01 -3.87
C LEU A 160 -2.81 9.05 -3.48
N GLN A 161 -2.34 10.22 -3.05
CA GLN A 161 -0.93 10.46 -2.75
C GLN A 161 -0.69 10.53 -1.25
N PHE A 162 0.26 9.72 -0.79
CA PHE A 162 0.83 9.73 0.55
C PHE A 162 2.36 9.79 0.47
N TYR A 163 3.00 9.94 1.63
CA TYR A 163 4.44 9.86 1.75
C TYR A 163 4.81 9.04 2.97
N ALA A 164 5.97 8.40 2.93
CA ALA A 164 6.52 7.65 4.05
C ALA A 164 7.97 8.07 4.31
N ARG A 165 8.39 8.08 5.57
CA ARG A 165 9.77 8.38 5.97
C ARG A 165 10.17 7.57 7.19
N MET A 166 11.47 7.40 7.39
CA MET A 166 12.00 6.91 8.65
C MET A 166 12.06 8.06 9.65
N MET A 167 11.70 7.80 10.91
CA MET A 167 11.68 8.80 11.98
C MET A 167 12.10 8.16 13.30
N THR A 168 12.79 8.94 14.14
CA THR A 168 13.11 8.56 15.52
C THR A 168 12.03 9.06 16.49
N ILE A 169 11.69 8.26 17.50
CA ILE A 169 10.63 8.60 18.48
C ILE A 169 11.15 9.01 19.84
N SER A 170 12.19 8.36 20.38
CA SER A 170 12.60 8.57 21.79
C SER A 170 14.07 8.92 21.98
N GLY A 171 14.84 9.05 20.92
CA GLY A 171 16.29 9.34 21.00
C GLY A 171 17.00 9.04 19.70
N ALA A 172 18.32 8.95 19.72
CA ALA A 172 19.13 8.63 18.57
C ALA A 172 18.85 7.21 18.07
N ALA A 173 18.84 7.04 16.74
CA ALA A 173 18.73 5.76 16.10
C ALA A 173 19.97 4.89 16.35
N LYS A 174 19.78 3.56 16.41
CA LYS A 174 20.87 2.59 16.24
C LYS A 174 20.76 1.93 14.88
N ALA A 175 21.91 1.55 14.34
CA ALA A 175 21.97 0.91 13.02
C ALA A 175 21.18 -0.41 13.00
N GLY A 176 20.48 -0.66 11.90
CA GLY A 176 19.66 -1.84 11.69
C GLY A 176 18.80 -1.70 10.44
N SER A 177 17.97 -2.68 10.20
CA SER A 177 17.03 -2.69 9.08
C SER A 177 15.74 -1.94 9.44
N VAL A 178 15.06 -1.40 8.43
CA VAL A 178 13.75 -0.76 8.57
C VAL A 178 12.78 -1.37 7.58
N GLY A 179 11.62 -1.80 8.05
CA GLY A 179 10.57 -2.36 7.21
C GLY A 179 9.27 -2.57 7.98
N ALA A 180 8.17 -2.42 7.27
CA ALA A 180 6.83 -2.78 7.74
C ALA A 180 5.96 -3.15 6.56
N THR A 181 4.91 -3.91 6.83
CA THR A 181 3.83 -4.17 5.88
C THR A 181 2.53 -3.74 6.56
N VAL A 182 1.73 -2.97 5.84
CA VAL A 182 0.41 -2.53 6.30
C VAL A 182 -0.60 -2.70 5.18
N THR A 183 -1.83 -3.03 5.54
CA THR A 183 -2.97 -3.07 4.62
C THR A 183 -3.62 -1.70 4.58
N TYR A 184 -3.98 -1.22 3.42
CA TYR A 184 -4.85 -0.05 3.31
C TYR A 184 -6.25 -0.47 2.85
N LYS A 185 -7.25 0.31 3.26
CA LYS A 185 -8.65 0.12 2.88
C LYS A 185 -9.24 1.45 2.42
N LEU A 186 -10.00 1.41 1.32
CA LEU A 186 -10.70 2.56 0.77
C LEU A 186 -12.15 2.56 1.24
N HIS A 187 -12.64 3.74 1.64
CA HIS A 187 -14.03 3.99 2.01
C HIS A 187 -14.54 5.15 1.17
N TYR A 188 -15.55 4.93 0.36
CA TYR A 188 -16.12 5.92 -0.55
C TYR A 188 -17.39 6.56 0.04
N PHE A 189 -17.58 7.87 -0.21
CA PHE A 189 -18.69 8.67 0.27
C PHE A 189 -19.23 9.62 -0.81
#